data_4bd658744a80dffc3a0c15c8f15ff1c3
#
_entry.id   4bd658744a80dffc3a0c15c8f15ff1c3
#
_cell.length_a   1.000
_cell.length_b   1.000
_cell.length_c   1.000
_cell.angle_alpha   90.00
_cell.angle_beta   90.00
_cell.angle_gamma   90.00
#
_symmetry.space_group_name_H-M   'P 1'
#
loop_
_entity.id
_entity.type
_entity.pdbx_description
1 polymer ?
#
loop_
_entity_poly.entity_id
_entity_poly.type
_entity_poly.pdbx_seq_one_letter_code
_entity_poly.pdbx_strand_id
1 'polypeptide(L)'
;VTGGDFVTRVAVHQIVRPGRLTTGDVDYRRPSSSQPRLSAAAGLPQEAALERFEHEPGAFLFAGAGGGGTPAADDRGTARTDEGAGSEKTRDRLAGLRGGARVVRLESNVLTLAPGAVFQVVGHPHRAVSAGTLLVVAASLRGEHDGAWLVAVEAEPTTAPHRPAPVAKKPKVPGLESATVVGPSGEEIHTDEFGRVRVQFHWDREGKRDETSSCWLPTSQPWAGTGFGGINLPRIGQEVLVEFLGGDPDRPVVIGRVYTETNPAPDKLPKHKSVSGIMSESTPRMVMGAADGGAAGAETSLLGGGTPMSPSEIHADVTQPGPYQAASPTGSIHSWNGSGIKFEDQLNSEIVYLQAQRDLNIRVNNCWRTIVGNNRACRVGTDDQLELRNRHDTNIRGNQEVKVDGNQKLTVFEERAEYVQKTASLEIGAGGFHVSTDTAIQIQAKKGIFIEAKNRIELGVKGSKIEMLPGQITIKSGDKVFLQPSPGGHPK
;
A
#
# COMPACT_ATOMS: atom_id res chain seq x y z
N VAL A 1 17.16 47.52 -69.95
CA VAL A 1 17.24 47.59 -68.48
C VAL A 1 18.62 47.11 -68.10
N THR A 2 19.47 48.05 -67.74
CA THR A 2 20.86 47.88 -67.33
C THR A 2 20.89 47.01 -66.07
N GLY A 3 21.75 45.98 -66.08
CA GLY A 3 21.83 44.89 -65.15
C GLY A 3 22.25 45.25 -63.70
N GLY A 4 21.34 45.80 -62.92
CA GLY A 4 21.49 45.96 -61.53
C GLY A 4 20.49 45.03 -60.74
N ASP A 5 20.79 44.75 -59.52
CA ASP A 5 19.87 44.03 -58.61
C ASP A 5 18.62 44.88 -58.38
N PHE A 6 17.45 44.26 -58.53
CA PHE A 6 16.17 44.94 -58.26
C PHE A 6 15.14 44.07 -57.60
N VAL A 7 14.16 44.71 -56.95
CA VAL A 7 12.96 44.07 -56.39
C VAL A 7 11.72 44.65 -57.04
N THR A 8 10.74 43.80 -57.25
CA THR A 8 9.42 44.12 -57.76
C THR A 8 8.33 43.49 -56.93
N ARG A 9 7.09 43.87 -57.18
CA ARG A 9 5.90 43.26 -56.51
C ARG A 9 6.00 43.16 -54.98
N VAL A 10 6.49 44.23 -54.39
CA VAL A 10 6.64 44.24 -52.92
C VAL A 10 5.28 44.35 -52.24
N ALA A 11 5.00 43.38 -51.37
CA ALA A 11 3.81 43.38 -50.53
C ALA A 11 4.21 43.16 -49.07
N VAL A 12 3.63 43.96 -48.19
CA VAL A 12 3.81 43.80 -46.73
C VAL A 12 2.55 43.23 -46.13
N HIS A 13 2.64 42.06 -45.53
CA HIS A 13 1.58 41.41 -44.81
C HIS A 13 1.83 41.55 -43.32
N GLN A 14 0.81 41.93 -42.56
CA GLN A 14 0.85 41.99 -41.10
C GLN A 14 -0.38 41.29 -40.54
N ILE A 15 -0.15 40.33 -39.63
CA ILE A 15 -1.19 39.50 -39.03
C ILE A 15 -1.06 39.62 -37.51
N VAL A 16 -2.18 39.84 -36.84
CA VAL A 16 -2.25 39.86 -35.37
C VAL A 16 -1.96 38.45 -34.85
N ARG A 17 -1.00 38.36 -33.94
CA ARG A 17 -0.61 37.11 -33.30
C ARG A 17 -0.68 37.23 -31.78
N PRO A 18 -0.76 36.12 -31.03
CA PRO A 18 -0.67 36.16 -29.57
C PRO A 18 0.59 36.90 -29.13
N GLY A 19 0.45 37.86 -28.24
CA GLY A 19 1.56 38.60 -27.63
C GLY A 19 2.00 38.05 -26.29
N ARG A 20 1.27 37.07 -25.73
CA ARG A 20 1.63 36.39 -24.52
C ARG A 20 1.34 34.91 -24.65
N LEU A 21 2.26 34.08 -24.13
CA LEU A 21 2.07 32.65 -23.95
C LEU A 21 2.37 32.32 -22.50
N THR A 22 1.43 31.66 -21.85
CA THR A 22 1.64 31.06 -20.53
C THR A 22 1.55 29.56 -20.66
N THR A 23 2.59 28.86 -20.26
CA THR A 23 2.64 27.41 -20.19
C THR A 23 2.54 26.95 -18.75
N GLY A 24 1.69 25.96 -18.48
CA GLY A 24 1.55 25.32 -17.18
C GLY A 24 1.92 23.86 -17.24
N ASP A 25 2.50 23.35 -16.15
CA ASP A 25 2.85 21.95 -15.98
C ASP A 25 2.38 21.43 -14.64
N VAL A 26 2.37 20.11 -14.46
CA VAL A 26 2.06 19.42 -13.20
C VAL A 26 3.18 18.45 -12.86
N ASP A 27 3.79 18.68 -11.70
CA ASP A 27 4.70 17.73 -11.07
C ASP A 27 4.05 17.20 -9.78
N TYR A 28 3.71 15.92 -9.74
CA TYR A 28 3.06 15.29 -8.58
C TYR A 28 3.94 15.29 -7.30
N ARG A 29 5.24 15.54 -7.44
CA ARG A 29 6.19 15.67 -6.32
C ARG A 29 6.18 17.06 -5.69
N ARG A 30 5.50 18.03 -6.32
CA ARG A 30 5.36 19.42 -5.83
C ARG A 30 3.96 19.65 -5.27
N PRO A 31 3.82 20.46 -4.20
CA PRO A 31 2.50 20.87 -3.72
C PRO A 31 1.69 21.55 -4.83
N SER A 32 0.38 21.36 -4.83
CA SER A 32 -0.51 21.95 -5.83
C SER A 32 -0.45 23.47 -5.92
N SER A 33 -0.08 24.13 -4.82
CA SER A 33 0.13 25.59 -4.75
C SER A 33 1.41 26.08 -5.44
N SER A 34 2.35 25.20 -5.75
CA SER A 34 3.66 25.53 -6.33
C SER A 34 3.91 24.90 -7.70
N GLN A 35 2.84 24.58 -8.43
CA GLN A 35 2.97 24.03 -9.77
C GLN A 35 3.54 25.08 -10.75
N PRO A 36 4.45 24.69 -11.66
CA PRO A 36 5.14 25.64 -12.52
C PRO A 36 4.17 26.27 -13.54
N ARG A 37 4.23 27.59 -13.63
CA ARG A 37 3.55 28.40 -14.64
C ARG A 37 4.51 29.45 -15.14
N LEU A 38 4.85 29.38 -16.42
CA LEU A 38 5.85 30.25 -17.02
C LEU A 38 5.21 31.07 -18.13
N SER A 39 5.53 32.37 -18.19
CA SER A 39 4.93 33.28 -19.12
C SER A 39 6.02 34.02 -19.89
N ALA A 40 5.82 34.14 -21.20
CA ALA A 40 6.62 34.95 -22.08
C ALA A 40 5.73 35.98 -22.78
N ALA A 41 6.27 37.16 -23.08
CA ALA A 41 5.60 38.22 -23.85
C ALA A 41 6.49 38.73 -24.95
N ALA A 42 5.86 39.05 -26.09
CA ALA A 42 6.51 39.65 -27.28
C ALA A 42 5.49 40.39 -28.14
N GLY A 43 5.97 41.21 -29.06
CA GLY A 43 5.13 41.94 -30.02
C GLY A 43 4.72 43.31 -29.51
N LEU A 44 3.64 43.84 -30.10
CA LEU A 44 3.11 45.14 -29.76
C LEU A 44 2.39 45.12 -28.39
N PRO A 45 2.35 46.26 -27.66
CA PRO A 45 1.62 46.31 -26.38
C PRO A 45 0.17 45.86 -26.46
N GLN A 46 -0.51 46.13 -27.57
CA GLN A 46 -1.92 45.73 -27.80
C GLN A 46 -2.06 44.21 -27.94
N GLU A 47 -1.05 43.52 -28.47
CA GLU A 47 -1.02 42.07 -28.63
C GLU A 47 -0.75 41.36 -27.27
N ALA A 48 -0.14 42.05 -26.32
CA ALA A 48 0.13 41.50 -25.00
C ALA A 48 -1.17 41.11 -24.22
N ALA A 49 -2.30 41.71 -24.57
CA ALA A 49 -3.63 41.33 -24.06
C ALA A 49 -4.16 40.02 -24.67
N LEU A 50 -3.58 39.60 -25.81
CA LEU A 50 -3.93 38.33 -26.48
C LEU A 50 -3.09 37.20 -25.88
N GLU A 51 -3.49 36.73 -24.72
CA GLU A 51 -2.82 35.60 -24.08
C GLU A 51 -3.30 34.27 -24.65
N ARG A 52 -2.35 33.36 -24.86
CA ARG A 52 -2.60 31.94 -25.07
C ARG A 52 -2.11 31.18 -23.85
N PHE A 53 -2.99 30.42 -23.21
CA PHE A 53 -2.63 29.49 -22.13
C PHE A 53 -2.57 28.07 -22.66
N GLU A 54 -1.49 27.35 -22.35
CA GLU A 54 -1.29 25.96 -22.71
C GLU A 54 -0.92 25.18 -21.47
N HIS A 55 -1.69 24.14 -21.18
CA HIS A 55 -1.37 23.18 -20.13
C HIS A 55 -0.75 21.95 -20.79
N GLU A 56 0.55 21.75 -20.56
CA GLU A 56 1.33 20.65 -21.11
C GLU A 56 2.07 19.92 -20.00
N PRO A 57 1.41 18.95 -19.35
CA PRO A 57 2.06 18.17 -18.33
C PRO A 57 3.32 17.45 -18.87
N GLY A 58 4.43 17.57 -18.15
CA GLY A 58 5.74 17.08 -18.57
C GLY A 58 6.57 18.06 -19.41
N ALA A 59 6.04 19.26 -19.73
CA ALA A 59 6.74 20.25 -20.57
C ALA A 59 8.05 20.74 -19.95
N PHE A 60 8.18 20.74 -18.62
CA PHE A 60 9.36 21.19 -17.86
C PHE A 60 10.16 20.04 -17.26
N LEU A 61 9.83 18.80 -17.58
CA LEU A 61 10.64 17.65 -17.21
C LEU A 61 11.79 17.48 -18.20
N PHE A 62 13.01 17.48 -17.69
CA PHE A 62 14.23 17.32 -18.48
C PHE A 62 15.02 16.11 -18.01
N ALA A 63 15.82 15.57 -18.90
CA ALA A 63 16.82 14.58 -18.50
C ALA A 63 17.78 15.23 -17.49
N GLY A 64 18.02 14.55 -16.36
CA GLY A 64 18.84 15.10 -15.29
C GLY A 64 20.22 15.51 -15.74
N ALA A 65 20.79 16.51 -15.10
CA ALA A 65 22.12 17.06 -15.38
C ALA A 65 23.28 16.06 -15.16
N GLY A 66 23.01 14.81 -14.79
CA GLY A 66 23.99 13.80 -14.42
C GLY A 66 24.56 12.94 -15.55
N GLY A 67 24.20 13.17 -16.81
CA GLY A 67 24.81 12.48 -17.95
C GLY A 67 24.65 10.96 -18.03
N GLY A 68 23.92 10.36 -17.14
CA GLY A 68 23.51 8.96 -17.23
C GLY A 68 22.26 8.82 -18.07
N GLY A 69 22.16 7.83 -18.94
CA GLY A 69 21.01 7.55 -19.79
C GLY A 69 19.68 7.23 -19.06
N THR A 70 19.51 7.76 -17.85
CA THR A 70 18.28 7.61 -17.07
C THR A 70 17.20 8.55 -17.59
N PRO A 71 16.00 8.04 -17.89
CA PRO A 71 14.87 8.86 -18.29
C PRO A 71 14.51 9.94 -17.27
N ALA A 72 13.92 11.04 -17.72
CA ALA A 72 13.59 12.19 -16.90
C ALA A 72 12.72 11.89 -15.66
N ALA A 73 11.96 10.80 -15.68
CA ALA A 73 11.10 10.37 -14.60
C ALA A 73 11.83 9.59 -13.46
N ASP A 74 13.12 9.34 -13.60
CA ASP A 74 13.90 8.47 -12.69
C ASP A 74 14.47 9.17 -11.46
N ASP A 75 14.09 10.41 -11.21
CA ASP A 75 14.70 11.17 -10.13
C ASP A 75 14.11 10.79 -8.77
N ARG A 76 14.93 10.31 -7.88
CA ARG A 76 14.57 9.93 -6.52
C ARG A 76 14.28 11.18 -5.69
N GLY A 77 13.01 11.54 -5.55
CA GLY A 77 12.55 12.59 -4.66
C GLY A 77 12.89 14.03 -5.04
N THR A 78 13.80 14.28 -5.97
CA THR A 78 14.16 15.63 -6.42
C THR A 78 13.21 16.14 -7.50
N ALA A 79 12.76 17.38 -7.37
CA ALA A 79 11.96 18.01 -8.41
C ALA A 79 12.82 18.19 -9.68
N ARG A 80 12.41 17.59 -10.77
CA ARG A 80 13.09 17.73 -12.09
C ARG A 80 12.58 18.87 -12.93
N THR A 81 11.79 19.73 -12.35
CA THR A 81 11.28 20.91 -13.04
C THR A 81 12.40 21.93 -13.14
N ASP A 82 12.86 22.20 -14.35
CA ASP A 82 13.79 23.27 -14.66
C ASP A 82 13.00 24.48 -15.22
N GLU A 83 12.75 25.46 -14.35
CA GLU A 83 12.02 26.67 -14.72
C GLU A 83 12.80 27.57 -15.69
N GLY A 84 14.13 27.52 -15.66
CA GLY A 84 14.98 28.23 -16.61
C GLY A 84 14.78 27.73 -18.02
N ALA A 85 14.99 26.44 -18.23
CA ALA A 85 14.78 25.81 -19.53
C ALA A 85 13.29 25.85 -19.95
N GLY A 86 12.36 25.73 -18.99
CA GLY A 86 10.93 25.94 -19.25
C GLY A 86 10.62 27.34 -19.77
N SER A 87 11.28 28.38 -19.20
CA SER A 87 11.14 29.76 -19.64
C SER A 87 11.69 29.97 -21.08
N GLU A 88 12.80 29.31 -21.39
CA GLU A 88 13.35 29.34 -22.78
C GLU A 88 12.40 28.66 -23.77
N LYS A 89 11.90 27.48 -23.46
CA LYS A 89 10.89 26.79 -24.28
C LYS A 89 9.63 27.63 -24.48
N THR A 90 9.13 28.27 -23.44
CA THR A 90 7.95 29.13 -23.52
C THR A 90 8.19 30.30 -24.41
N ARG A 91 9.39 30.93 -24.35
CA ARG A 91 9.81 32.04 -25.21
C ARG A 91 9.95 31.59 -26.66
N ASP A 92 10.64 30.49 -26.91
CA ASP A 92 10.83 29.96 -28.27
C ASP A 92 9.50 29.53 -28.90
N ARG A 93 8.60 28.97 -28.11
CA ARG A 93 7.25 28.60 -28.57
C ARG A 93 6.40 29.82 -28.89
N LEU A 94 6.48 30.88 -28.08
CA LEU A 94 5.85 32.16 -28.42
C LEU A 94 6.43 32.74 -29.72
N ALA A 95 7.76 32.70 -29.89
CA ALA A 95 8.39 33.18 -31.13
C ALA A 95 7.89 32.38 -32.35
N GLY A 96 7.78 31.04 -32.24
CA GLY A 96 7.19 30.18 -33.27
C GLY A 96 5.72 30.51 -33.59
N LEU A 97 4.90 30.75 -32.53
CA LEU A 97 3.50 31.16 -32.71
C LEU A 97 3.38 32.55 -33.39
N ARG A 98 4.40 33.38 -33.25
CA ARG A 98 4.47 34.71 -33.86
C ARG A 98 5.13 34.70 -35.22
N GLY A 99 5.68 33.59 -35.68
CA GLY A 99 6.18 33.40 -37.04
C GLY A 99 5.15 33.88 -38.08
N GLY A 100 5.60 34.62 -39.10
CA GLY A 100 4.71 35.19 -40.08
C GLY A 100 3.84 36.36 -39.58
N ALA A 101 4.06 36.92 -38.37
CA ALA A 101 3.33 38.12 -37.92
C ALA A 101 3.54 39.31 -38.85
N ARG A 102 4.71 39.37 -39.43
CA ARG A 102 5.05 40.37 -40.46
C ARG A 102 5.90 39.73 -41.52
N VAL A 103 5.39 39.69 -42.73
CA VAL A 103 6.04 39.07 -43.89
C VAL A 103 6.12 40.10 -45.03
N VAL A 104 7.29 40.22 -45.59
CA VAL A 104 7.54 40.96 -46.80
C VAL A 104 7.65 39.97 -47.96
N ARG A 105 6.75 40.04 -48.91
CA ARG A 105 6.81 39.28 -50.17
C ARG A 105 7.31 40.18 -51.27
N LEU A 106 8.24 39.69 -52.04
CA LEU A 106 8.81 40.43 -53.19
C LEU A 106 9.30 39.46 -54.26
N GLU A 107 9.47 39.96 -55.42
CA GLU A 107 10.18 39.30 -56.54
C GLU A 107 11.49 40.03 -56.80
N SER A 108 12.54 39.28 -57.12
CA SER A 108 13.86 39.83 -57.40
C SER A 108 14.56 39.04 -58.53
N ASN A 109 15.48 39.67 -59.20
CA ASN A 109 16.43 39.02 -60.10
C ASN A 109 17.68 38.49 -59.41
N VAL A 110 17.78 38.69 -58.08
CA VAL A 110 18.91 38.22 -57.27
C VAL A 110 18.67 36.76 -56.93
N LEU A 111 19.18 35.85 -57.73
CA LEU A 111 18.93 34.40 -57.63
C LEU A 111 19.57 33.75 -56.41
N THR A 112 20.44 34.43 -55.66
CA THR A 112 21.07 33.97 -54.42
C THR A 112 20.22 34.17 -53.21
N LEU A 113 19.03 34.76 -53.33
CA LEU A 113 18.07 34.89 -52.21
C LEU A 113 17.42 33.57 -51.90
N ALA A 114 18.15 32.71 -51.20
CA ALA A 114 17.69 31.42 -50.72
C ALA A 114 17.24 31.49 -49.24
N PRO A 115 16.42 30.56 -48.73
CA PRO A 115 16.06 30.51 -47.33
C PRO A 115 17.31 30.53 -46.43
N GLY A 116 17.28 31.39 -45.39
CA GLY A 116 18.43 31.68 -44.53
C GLY A 116 19.28 32.90 -44.96
N ALA A 117 19.16 33.39 -46.19
CA ALA A 117 19.86 34.61 -46.63
C ALA A 117 19.30 35.86 -45.93
N VAL A 118 20.19 36.75 -45.51
CA VAL A 118 19.83 38.06 -44.95
C VAL A 118 20.18 39.15 -45.94
N PHE A 119 19.24 40.03 -46.23
CA PHE A 119 19.41 41.09 -47.23
C PHE A 119 18.74 42.41 -46.78
N GLN A 120 19.02 43.46 -47.44
CA GLN A 120 18.39 44.77 -47.27
C GLN A 120 17.86 45.31 -48.58
N VAL A 121 16.68 45.86 -48.56
CA VAL A 121 16.10 46.59 -49.72
C VAL A 121 16.39 48.09 -49.57
N VAL A 122 17.01 48.68 -50.51
CA VAL A 122 17.32 50.12 -50.54
C VAL A 122 16.40 50.87 -51.51
N GLY A 123 16.11 52.12 -51.17
CA GLY A 123 15.32 53.00 -52.10
C GLY A 123 13.79 52.74 -52.06
N HIS A 124 13.27 51.84 -51.22
CA HIS A 124 11.85 51.59 -51.12
C HIS A 124 11.17 52.60 -50.17
N PRO A 125 10.05 53.24 -50.61
CA PRO A 125 9.40 54.28 -49.77
C PRO A 125 8.79 53.78 -48.47
N HIS A 126 8.40 52.52 -48.46
CA HIS A 126 7.79 51.95 -47.28
C HIS A 126 8.84 51.49 -46.26
N ARG A 127 8.87 52.12 -45.06
CA ARG A 127 9.87 51.86 -44.02
C ARG A 127 9.92 50.39 -43.56
N ALA A 128 8.80 49.66 -43.60
CA ALA A 128 8.76 48.26 -43.24
C ALA A 128 9.63 47.38 -44.16
N VAL A 129 9.98 47.85 -45.32
CA VAL A 129 10.81 47.15 -46.32
C VAL A 129 12.25 47.66 -46.31
N SER A 130 12.47 48.98 -46.13
CA SER A 130 13.76 49.59 -46.23
C SER A 130 14.51 49.91 -44.94
N ALA A 131 13.83 49.90 -43.79
CA ALA A 131 14.41 50.34 -42.53
C ALA A 131 15.24 49.28 -41.76
N GLY A 132 15.44 48.11 -42.30
CA GLY A 132 16.19 47.05 -41.63
C GLY A 132 16.56 45.91 -42.58
N THR A 133 17.17 44.90 -42.01
CA THR A 133 17.49 43.65 -42.69
C THR A 133 16.32 42.68 -42.66
N LEU A 134 16.18 41.90 -43.71
CA LEU A 134 15.17 40.89 -43.93
C LEU A 134 15.84 39.52 -44.05
N LEU A 135 15.26 38.52 -43.37
CA LEU A 135 15.65 37.10 -43.46
C LEU A 135 14.71 36.40 -44.46
N VAL A 136 15.23 35.74 -45.44
CA VAL A 136 14.45 34.89 -46.34
C VAL A 136 13.99 33.66 -45.60
N VAL A 137 12.67 33.45 -45.49
CA VAL A 137 12.06 32.27 -44.87
C VAL A 137 11.55 31.25 -45.89
N ALA A 138 11.17 31.72 -47.07
CA ALA A 138 10.82 30.89 -48.22
C ALA A 138 11.22 31.56 -49.54
N ALA A 139 11.61 30.77 -50.52
CA ALA A 139 11.92 31.23 -51.84
C ALA A 139 11.38 30.27 -52.91
N SER A 140 10.91 30.83 -54.01
CA SER A 140 10.48 30.08 -55.18
C SER A 140 11.14 30.67 -56.41
N LEU A 141 11.87 29.85 -57.14
CA LEU A 141 12.57 30.28 -58.37
C LEU A 141 11.72 29.94 -59.59
N ARG A 142 11.55 30.91 -60.46
CA ARG A 142 10.87 30.77 -61.75
C ARG A 142 11.77 31.34 -62.84
N GLY A 143 11.89 30.65 -63.96
CA GLY A 143 12.65 31.08 -65.10
C GLY A 143 12.27 30.33 -66.36
N GLU A 144 12.58 30.91 -67.51
CA GLU A 144 12.40 30.34 -68.84
C GLU A 144 13.77 30.22 -69.51
N HIS A 145 13.91 29.29 -70.47
CA HIS A 145 15.19 29.00 -71.14
C HIS A 145 15.80 30.22 -71.75
N ASP A 146 14.99 30.98 -72.45
CA ASP A 146 15.44 32.25 -73.18
C ASP A 146 14.89 33.51 -72.50
N GLY A 147 14.41 33.40 -71.25
CA GLY A 147 13.74 34.48 -70.55
C GLY A 147 14.44 34.91 -69.26
N ALA A 148 13.78 35.79 -68.51
CA ALA A 148 14.27 36.28 -67.26
C ALA A 148 14.01 35.22 -66.13
N TRP A 149 14.99 35.08 -65.27
CA TRP A 149 14.86 34.31 -64.01
C TRP A 149 14.53 35.27 -62.89
N LEU A 150 13.52 34.92 -62.11
CA LEU A 150 13.06 35.68 -60.97
C LEU A 150 12.90 34.74 -59.74
N VAL A 151 13.29 35.24 -58.61
CA VAL A 151 13.02 34.60 -57.34
C VAL A 151 11.91 35.34 -56.61
N ALA A 152 10.83 34.62 -56.26
CA ALA A 152 9.81 35.09 -55.34
C ALA A 152 10.20 34.73 -53.91
N VAL A 153 10.27 35.73 -53.06
CA VAL A 153 10.79 35.59 -51.68
C VAL A 153 9.71 35.97 -50.69
N GLU A 154 9.60 35.16 -49.67
CA GLU A 154 8.97 35.54 -48.41
C GLU A 154 10.07 35.80 -47.39
N ALA A 155 10.06 36.99 -46.77
CA ALA A 155 11.08 37.38 -45.80
C ALA A 155 10.46 38.00 -44.54
N GLU A 156 11.13 37.82 -43.44
CA GLU A 156 10.75 38.39 -42.13
C GLU A 156 11.81 39.40 -41.66
N PRO A 157 11.41 40.45 -40.91
CA PRO A 157 12.39 41.37 -40.31
C PRO A 157 13.28 40.63 -39.30
N THR A 158 14.59 40.88 -39.33
CA THR A 158 15.55 40.29 -38.37
C THR A 158 15.51 40.90 -36.97
N THR A 159 14.56 41.80 -36.71
CA THR A 159 14.36 42.42 -35.39
C THR A 159 13.93 41.43 -34.29
N ALA A 160 13.45 40.24 -34.67
CA ALA A 160 13.17 39.12 -33.77
C ALA A 160 13.81 37.85 -34.35
N PRO A 161 14.24 36.91 -33.51
CA PRO A 161 14.75 35.64 -33.99
C PRO A 161 13.62 34.84 -34.67
N HIS A 162 13.93 34.32 -35.87
CA HIS A 162 13.02 33.41 -36.56
C HIS A 162 12.98 32.06 -35.81
N ARG A 163 11.79 31.61 -35.51
CA ARG A 163 11.52 30.24 -34.95
C ARG A 163 10.42 29.63 -35.82
N PRO A 164 10.67 28.50 -36.47
CA PRO A 164 9.61 27.80 -37.17
C PRO A 164 8.56 27.30 -36.23
N ALA A 165 7.29 27.32 -36.59
CA ALA A 165 6.24 26.68 -35.81
C ALA A 165 6.48 25.16 -35.76
N PRO A 166 6.24 24.52 -34.63
CA PRO A 166 6.33 23.06 -34.51
C PRO A 166 5.38 22.39 -35.50
N VAL A 167 5.90 21.61 -36.42
CA VAL A 167 5.10 20.88 -37.42
C VAL A 167 4.78 19.48 -36.94
N ALA A 168 5.75 18.84 -36.29
CA ALA A 168 5.57 17.51 -35.73
C ALA A 168 4.76 17.56 -34.45
N LYS A 169 3.72 16.74 -34.39
CA LYS A 169 2.96 16.52 -33.14
C LYS A 169 3.70 15.53 -32.25
N LYS A 170 3.69 15.76 -30.95
CA LYS A 170 4.20 14.76 -30.00
C LYS A 170 3.47 13.43 -30.24
N PRO A 171 4.19 12.30 -30.33
CA PRO A 171 3.56 10.99 -30.47
C PRO A 171 2.60 10.71 -29.31
N LYS A 172 1.58 9.94 -29.58
CA LYS A 172 0.63 9.50 -28.57
C LYS A 172 0.51 7.99 -28.58
N VAL A 173 0.48 7.40 -27.40
CA VAL A 173 0.16 6.00 -27.22
C VAL A 173 -1.35 5.88 -27.03
N PRO A 174 -2.08 5.24 -27.93
CA PRO A 174 -3.52 5.06 -27.82
C PRO A 174 -3.84 3.79 -27.03
N GLY A 175 -4.46 3.93 -25.86
CA GLY A 175 -4.94 2.79 -25.08
C GLY A 175 -3.93 2.24 -24.07
N LEU A 176 -4.23 1.04 -23.60
CA LEU A 176 -3.46 0.32 -22.59
C LEU A 176 -2.35 -0.52 -23.23
N GLU A 177 -1.24 -0.60 -22.54
CA GLU A 177 -0.16 -1.55 -22.82
C GLU A 177 -0.01 -2.49 -21.64
N SER A 178 0.46 -3.71 -21.86
CA SER A 178 0.87 -4.60 -20.80
C SER A 178 2.39 -4.67 -20.70
N ALA A 179 2.87 -4.91 -19.48
CA ALA A 179 4.29 -4.98 -19.20
C ALA A 179 4.58 -5.86 -17.99
N THR A 180 5.78 -6.43 -17.94
CA THR A 180 6.24 -7.21 -16.79
C THR A 180 7.03 -6.32 -15.85
N VAL A 181 6.78 -6.39 -14.55
CA VAL A 181 7.56 -5.69 -13.53
C VAL A 181 8.96 -6.25 -13.44
N VAL A 182 9.96 -5.39 -13.39
CA VAL A 182 11.38 -5.76 -13.39
C VAL A 182 12.15 -5.03 -12.29
N GLY A 183 13.36 -5.51 -11.99
CA GLY A 183 14.25 -4.93 -11.01
C GLY A 183 15.58 -5.67 -10.93
N PRO A 184 16.41 -5.37 -9.92
CA PRO A 184 17.70 -6.01 -9.72
C PRO A 184 17.57 -7.52 -9.49
N SER A 185 18.57 -8.26 -9.94
CA SER A 185 18.63 -9.71 -9.72
C SER A 185 18.64 -10.05 -8.24
N GLY A 186 17.79 -10.98 -7.84
CA GLY A 186 17.67 -11.43 -6.44
C GLY A 186 16.70 -10.62 -5.58
N GLU A 187 16.14 -9.54 -6.08
CA GLU A 187 15.05 -8.83 -5.42
C GLU A 187 13.67 -9.35 -5.87
N GLU A 188 12.71 -9.38 -4.96
CA GLU A 188 11.31 -9.70 -5.27
C GLU A 188 10.45 -8.45 -5.39
N ILE A 189 10.81 -7.39 -4.68
CA ILE A 189 10.10 -6.12 -4.65
C ILE A 189 11.11 -5.01 -4.88
N HIS A 190 10.95 -4.28 -5.98
CA HIS A 190 11.81 -3.15 -6.32
C HIS A 190 10.96 -1.89 -6.47
N THR A 191 11.15 -0.94 -5.57
CA THR A 191 10.34 0.28 -5.49
C THR A 191 11.15 1.46 -4.94
N ASP A 192 10.66 2.66 -5.18
CA ASP A 192 11.18 3.88 -4.58
C ASP A 192 10.29 4.42 -3.45
N GLU A 193 10.61 5.59 -2.91
CA GLU A 193 9.87 6.24 -1.83
C GLU A 193 8.43 6.64 -2.19
N PHE A 194 8.07 6.70 -3.47
CA PHE A 194 6.71 6.98 -3.96
C PHE A 194 5.92 5.72 -4.30
N GLY A 195 6.47 4.53 -4.05
CA GLY A 195 5.83 3.26 -4.41
C GLY A 195 5.76 3.03 -5.91
N ARG A 196 6.69 3.60 -6.68
CA ARG A 196 6.80 3.41 -8.12
C ARG A 196 7.52 2.10 -8.43
N VAL A 197 7.28 1.55 -9.60
CA VAL A 197 7.92 0.32 -10.09
C VAL A 197 8.54 0.54 -11.46
N ARG A 198 9.41 -0.39 -11.86
CA ARG A 198 9.98 -0.43 -13.21
C ARG A 198 9.42 -1.62 -13.96
N VAL A 199 9.30 -1.47 -15.25
CA VAL A 199 8.68 -2.48 -16.11
C VAL A 199 9.50 -2.72 -17.39
N GLN A 200 9.29 -3.89 -17.98
CA GLN A 200 9.72 -4.22 -19.34
C GLN A 200 8.46 -4.38 -20.20
N PHE A 201 8.28 -3.49 -21.18
CA PHE A 201 7.21 -3.62 -22.16
C PHE A 201 7.46 -4.80 -23.11
N HIS A 202 6.41 -5.48 -23.56
CA HIS A 202 6.55 -6.65 -24.42
C HIS A 202 7.10 -6.34 -25.82
N TRP A 203 6.89 -5.13 -26.31
CA TRP A 203 7.45 -4.66 -27.59
C TRP A 203 8.91 -4.21 -27.48
N ASP A 204 9.39 -3.96 -26.26
CA ASP A 204 10.79 -3.57 -26.05
C ASP A 204 11.69 -4.82 -26.09
N ARG A 205 12.29 -5.06 -27.23
CA ARG A 205 13.18 -6.19 -27.51
C ARG A 205 14.65 -5.94 -27.14
N GLU A 206 15.02 -4.71 -26.78
CA GLU A 206 16.39 -4.33 -26.43
C GLU A 206 16.59 -4.23 -24.92
N GLY A 207 15.52 -4.13 -24.14
CA GLY A 207 15.54 -4.08 -22.69
C GLY A 207 16.10 -5.37 -22.07
N LYS A 208 16.84 -5.22 -20.98
CA LYS A 208 17.56 -6.31 -20.30
C LYS A 208 16.72 -7.04 -19.24
N ARG A 209 15.49 -6.61 -19.00
CA ARG A 209 14.61 -7.10 -17.93
C ARG A 209 15.18 -6.89 -16.52
N ASP A 210 15.87 -5.78 -16.32
CA ASP A 210 16.48 -5.36 -15.06
C ASP A 210 15.97 -3.96 -14.64
N GLU A 211 16.58 -3.39 -13.61
CA GLU A 211 16.25 -2.06 -13.10
C GLU A 211 16.50 -0.92 -14.10
N THR A 212 17.10 -1.19 -15.24
CA THR A 212 17.36 -0.18 -16.29
C THR A 212 16.33 -0.17 -17.43
N SER A 213 15.39 -1.13 -17.43
CA SER A 213 14.46 -1.35 -18.55
C SER A 213 13.45 -0.23 -18.77
N SER A 214 13.10 0.54 -17.74
CA SER A 214 12.19 1.68 -17.89
C SER A 214 12.51 2.80 -16.90
N CYS A 215 11.81 3.93 -17.04
CA CYS A 215 11.68 4.90 -15.96
C CYS A 215 10.85 4.33 -14.78
N TRP A 216 10.82 5.03 -13.67
CA TRP A 216 9.92 4.74 -12.56
C TRP A 216 8.47 5.08 -12.93
N LEU A 217 7.57 4.09 -12.89
CA LEU A 217 6.14 4.24 -13.16
C LEU A 217 5.36 4.36 -11.84
N PRO A 218 4.59 5.44 -11.64
CA PRO A 218 3.63 5.49 -10.54
C PRO A 218 2.65 4.32 -10.61
N THR A 219 2.30 3.78 -9.46
CA THR A 219 1.35 2.66 -9.37
C THR A 219 0.06 3.13 -8.72
N SER A 220 -1.06 2.95 -9.39
CA SER A 220 -2.39 3.19 -8.84
C SER A 220 -2.64 2.26 -7.65
N GLN A 221 -3.15 2.83 -6.57
CA GLN A 221 -3.55 2.11 -5.37
C GLN A 221 -5.06 2.22 -5.19
N PRO A 222 -5.73 1.23 -4.59
CA PRO A 222 -7.18 1.25 -4.41
C PRO A 222 -7.66 2.40 -3.51
N TRP A 223 -6.78 2.90 -2.65
CA TRP A 223 -7.03 4.01 -1.75
C TRP A 223 -5.70 4.69 -1.40
N ALA A 224 -5.58 5.98 -1.65
CA ALA A 224 -4.36 6.74 -1.40
C ALA A 224 -4.70 8.11 -0.80
N GLY A 225 -4.14 8.41 0.38
CA GLY A 225 -4.26 9.68 1.07
C GLY A 225 -2.99 10.01 1.85
N THR A 226 -2.92 11.20 2.44
CA THR A 226 -1.75 11.64 3.20
C THR A 226 -1.60 10.84 4.49
N GLY A 227 -0.71 9.86 4.50
CA GLY A 227 -0.43 9.01 5.65
C GLY A 227 -1.47 7.91 5.92
N PHE A 228 -2.43 7.69 4.99
CA PHE A 228 -3.40 6.60 5.08
C PHE A 228 -3.76 6.05 3.71
N GLY A 229 -4.26 4.83 3.65
CA GLY A 229 -4.72 4.18 2.42
C GLY A 229 -4.35 2.70 2.34
N GLY A 230 -4.59 2.11 1.16
CA GLY A 230 -4.16 0.77 0.82
C GLY A 230 -2.85 0.80 0.06
N ILE A 231 -1.88 -0.01 0.48
CA ILE A 231 -0.60 -0.15 -0.23
C ILE A 231 -0.43 -1.60 -0.67
N ASN A 232 -0.25 -1.81 -1.97
CA ASN A 232 0.04 -3.11 -2.54
C ASN A 232 0.92 -2.94 -3.77
N LEU A 233 2.22 -3.11 -3.58
CA LEU A 233 3.21 -2.89 -4.63
C LEU A 233 3.27 -4.08 -5.58
N PRO A 234 3.33 -3.87 -6.90
CA PRO A 234 3.63 -4.93 -7.86
C PRO A 234 5.02 -5.50 -7.61
N ARG A 235 5.13 -6.83 -7.64
CA ARG A 235 6.40 -7.54 -7.47
C ARG A 235 7.04 -7.84 -8.82
N ILE A 236 8.36 -8.03 -8.82
CA ILE A 236 9.11 -8.44 -10.00
C ILE A 236 8.52 -9.74 -10.58
N GLY A 237 8.33 -9.75 -11.90
CA GLY A 237 7.70 -10.84 -12.63
C GLY A 237 6.18 -10.74 -12.77
N GLN A 238 5.50 -9.84 -12.06
CA GLN A 238 4.06 -9.64 -12.21
C GLN A 238 3.72 -8.87 -13.49
N GLU A 239 2.61 -9.26 -14.12
CA GLU A 239 2.07 -8.57 -15.29
C GLU A 239 1.19 -7.40 -14.84
N VAL A 240 1.47 -6.22 -15.39
CA VAL A 240 0.78 -4.98 -15.09
C VAL A 240 0.18 -4.36 -16.34
N LEU A 241 -0.90 -3.61 -16.15
CA LEU A 241 -1.51 -2.78 -17.17
C LEU A 241 -1.02 -1.35 -17.00
N VAL A 242 -0.51 -0.77 -18.08
CA VAL A 242 0.08 0.56 -18.12
C VAL A 242 -0.76 1.46 -19.03
N GLU A 243 -1.14 2.62 -18.51
CA GLU A 243 -1.75 3.69 -19.27
C GLU A 243 -0.82 4.89 -19.32
N PHE A 244 -0.96 5.70 -20.35
CA PHE A 244 -0.14 6.89 -20.57
C PHE A 244 -1.01 8.14 -20.39
N LEU A 245 -0.70 8.96 -19.40
CA LEU A 245 -1.50 10.15 -19.06
C LEU A 245 -1.60 11.11 -20.26
N GLY A 246 -2.82 11.27 -20.79
CA GLY A 246 -3.07 12.03 -22.00
C GLY A 246 -2.50 11.43 -23.30
N GLY A 247 -2.11 10.15 -23.24
CA GLY A 247 -1.43 9.44 -24.31
C GLY A 247 0.06 9.80 -24.43
N ASP A 248 0.63 10.51 -23.46
CA ASP A 248 2.03 10.92 -23.48
C ASP A 248 2.96 9.76 -23.13
N PRO A 249 3.83 9.29 -24.06
CA PRO A 249 4.75 8.18 -23.81
C PRO A 249 5.71 8.43 -22.65
N ASP A 250 5.97 9.69 -22.28
CA ASP A 250 6.83 10.05 -21.16
C ASP A 250 6.11 10.00 -19.79
N ARG A 251 4.82 9.63 -19.78
CA ARG A 251 3.98 9.66 -18.56
C ARG A 251 3.21 8.37 -18.34
N PRO A 252 3.90 7.22 -18.28
CA PRO A 252 3.29 5.94 -17.98
C PRO A 252 2.84 5.85 -16.53
N VAL A 253 1.72 5.17 -16.28
CA VAL A 253 1.17 4.88 -14.96
C VAL A 253 0.66 3.44 -14.94
N VAL A 254 1.03 2.65 -13.95
CA VAL A 254 0.45 1.33 -13.72
C VAL A 254 -0.94 1.52 -13.13
N ILE A 255 -1.97 1.01 -13.80
CA ILE A 255 -3.38 1.15 -13.40
C ILE A 255 -4.02 -0.16 -12.92
N GLY A 256 -3.37 -1.30 -13.16
CA GLY A 256 -3.90 -2.60 -12.78
C GLY A 256 -2.91 -3.73 -12.93
N ARG A 257 -3.39 -4.93 -12.62
CA ARG A 257 -2.66 -6.20 -12.73
C ARG A 257 -3.55 -7.26 -13.32
N VAL A 258 -2.96 -8.24 -13.97
CA VAL A 258 -3.68 -9.39 -14.53
C VAL A 258 -2.97 -10.67 -14.14
N TYR A 259 -3.75 -11.72 -13.95
CA TYR A 259 -3.22 -13.08 -13.83
C TYR A 259 -2.85 -13.61 -15.20
N THR A 260 -1.76 -14.35 -15.25
CA THR A 260 -1.25 -14.99 -16.47
C THR A 260 -0.87 -16.43 -16.18
N GLU A 261 -0.40 -17.17 -17.18
CA GLU A 261 0.12 -18.52 -16.97
C GLU A 261 1.32 -18.55 -16.04
N THR A 262 2.19 -17.55 -16.11
CA THR A 262 3.37 -17.40 -15.23
C THR A 262 3.03 -16.83 -13.87
N ASN A 263 1.93 -16.11 -13.74
CA ASN A 263 1.41 -15.55 -12.50
C ASN A 263 -0.07 -15.95 -12.34
N PRO A 264 -0.36 -17.22 -12.00
CA PRO A 264 -1.74 -17.71 -11.89
C PRO A 264 -2.47 -17.12 -10.69
N ALA A 265 -3.81 -17.18 -10.74
CA ALA A 265 -4.63 -16.83 -9.60
C ALA A 265 -4.30 -17.71 -8.37
N PRO A 266 -4.43 -17.18 -7.13
CA PRO A 266 -4.08 -17.92 -5.91
C PRO A 266 -4.92 -19.17 -5.69
N ASP A 267 -6.15 -19.19 -6.17
CA ASP A 267 -7.04 -20.35 -6.12
C ASP A 267 -7.28 -20.93 -7.53
N LYS A 268 -7.45 -22.26 -7.62
CA LYS A 268 -7.61 -22.97 -8.89
C LYS A 268 -8.96 -22.61 -9.54
N LEU A 269 -8.92 -21.77 -10.56
CA LEU A 269 -10.08 -21.47 -11.39
C LEU A 269 -10.23 -22.51 -12.53
N PRO A 270 -11.47 -22.81 -12.95
CA PRO A 270 -12.77 -22.28 -12.48
C PRO A 270 -13.34 -23.01 -11.26
N LYS A 271 -12.62 -23.97 -10.67
CA LYS A 271 -13.14 -24.84 -9.59
C LYS A 271 -13.55 -24.04 -8.35
N HIS A 272 -12.74 -23.06 -7.96
CA HIS A 272 -12.97 -22.26 -6.76
C HIS A 272 -13.42 -20.82 -7.10
N LYS A 273 -14.36 -20.70 -8.02
CA LYS A 273 -14.86 -19.41 -8.50
C LYS A 273 -15.66 -18.61 -7.48
N SER A 274 -16.11 -19.25 -6.41
CA SER A 274 -16.81 -18.64 -5.27
C SER A 274 -15.88 -18.10 -4.20
N VAL A 275 -14.58 -18.41 -4.29
CA VAL A 275 -13.57 -17.89 -3.38
C VAL A 275 -13.12 -16.49 -3.81
N SER A 276 -13.15 -15.55 -2.90
CA SER A 276 -12.60 -14.21 -3.06
C SER A 276 -11.70 -13.86 -1.86
N GLY A 277 -10.88 -12.82 -1.99
CA GLY A 277 -10.03 -12.41 -0.86
C GLY A 277 -8.86 -11.54 -1.23
N ILE A 278 -8.09 -11.18 -0.20
CA ILE A 278 -6.81 -10.47 -0.30
C ILE A 278 -5.77 -11.34 0.39
N MET A 279 -4.82 -11.81 -0.39
CA MET A 279 -3.77 -12.72 0.07
C MET A 279 -2.41 -12.12 -0.23
N SER A 280 -1.57 -12.01 0.79
CA SER A 280 -0.16 -11.67 0.63
C SER A 280 0.68 -12.93 0.43
N GLU A 281 1.94 -12.74 0.09
CA GLU A 281 2.94 -13.79 0.04
C GLU A 281 4.16 -13.33 0.83
N SER A 282 4.77 -14.23 1.59
CA SER A 282 5.99 -13.95 2.34
C SER A 282 7.14 -13.56 1.39
N THR A 283 8.03 -12.68 1.86
CA THR A 283 9.25 -12.31 1.14
C THR A 283 10.47 -12.48 2.07
N PRO A 284 11.53 -13.17 1.66
CA PRO A 284 11.67 -13.91 0.39
C PRO A 284 10.64 -15.04 0.26
N ARG A 285 10.29 -15.36 -0.98
CA ARG A 285 9.32 -16.42 -1.28
C ARG A 285 9.81 -17.76 -0.74
N MET A 286 9.09 -18.32 0.22
CA MET A 286 9.38 -19.67 0.70
C MET A 286 9.04 -20.68 -0.39
N VAL A 287 10.03 -21.37 -0.91
CA VAL A 287 9.81 -22.52 -1.79
C VAL A 287 9.27 -23.65 -0.92
N MET A 288 8.00 -23.96 -1.01
CA MET A 288 7.40 -25.13 -0.37
C MET A 288 8.03 -26.39 -0.99
N GLY A 289 9.00 -26.98 -0.32
CA GLY A 289 9.64 -28.19 -0.81
C GLY A 289 11.05 -28.49 -0.30
N ALA A 290 11.68 -27.64 0.46
CA ALA A 290 12.92 -27.96 1.16
C ALA A 290 12.64 -28.23 2.64
N ALA A 291 12.24 -29.44 2.96
CA ALA A 291 12.48 -29.99 4.27
C ALA A 291 14.00 -30.22 4.37
N ASP A 292 14.76 -29.19 4.76
CA ASP A 292 16.08 -29.34 5.33
C ASP A 292 16.48 -28.08 6.10
N GLY A 293 16.91 -28.33 7.33
CA GLY A 293 17.23 -27.36 8.33
C GLY A 293 18.25 -26.30 7.91
N GLY A 294 17.79 -25.07 7.86
CA GLY A 294 18.61 -23.88 7.80
C GLY A 294 18.03 -22.85 8.75
N ALA A 295 18.65 -22.68 9.90
CA ALA A 295 18.32 -21.68 10.88
C ALA A 295 18.46 -20.27 10.27
N ALA A 296 17.36 -19.66 9.88
CA ALA A 296 17.28 -18.22 9.69
C ALA A 296 17.18 -17.59 11.08
N GLY A 297 18.01 -16.59 11.35
CA GLY A 297 18.25 -15.97 12.62
C GLY A 297 17.00 -15.61 13.42
N ALA A 298 16.98 -16.10 14.64
CA ALA A 298 16.02 -15.76 15.65
C ALA A 298 16.21 -14.30 16.05
N GLU A 299 15.35 -13.41 15.57
CA GLU A 299 15.08 -12.19 16.32
C GLU A 299 14.09 -12.55 17.41
N THR A 300 14.52 -12.34 18.62
CA THR A 300 13.83 -12.62 19.87
C THR A 300 12.41 -12.06 19.91
N SER A 301 11.45 -12.97 19.93
CA SER A 301 10.06 -12.68 20.30
C SER A 301 10.03 -12.04 21.69
N LEU A 302 9.34 -10.92 21.83
CA LEU A 302 9.08 -10.24 23.10
C LEU A 302 8.09 -10.99 24.02
N LEU A 303 7.63 -12.15 23.61
CA LEU A 303 6.77 -13.07 24.38
C LEU A 303 7.35 -14.48 24.25
N GLY A 304 7.72 -15.05 25.39
CA GLY A 304 8.45 -16.30 25.62
C GLY A 304 8.32 -17.40 24.56
N GLY A 305 9.46 -17.98 24.22
CA GLY A 305 9.64 -18.93 23.13
C GLY A 305 8.88 -20.26 23.30
N GLY A 306 7.77 -20.37 22.58
CA GLY A 306 7.18 -21.65 22.23
C GLY A 306 7.55 -22.01 20.79
N THR A 307 7.80 -23.27 20.51
CA THR A 307 7.98 -23.77 19.16
C THR A 307 6.71 -23.54 18.34
N PRO A 308 6.76 -22.88 17.16
CA PRO A 308 5.58 -22.70 16.32
C PRO A 308 5.01 -24.07 15.93
N MET A 309 3.71 -24.25 16.06
CA MET A 309 3.00 -25.43 15.53
C MET A 309 3.17 -25.49 14.01
N SER A 310 3.45 -26.67 13.49
CA SER A 310 3.53 -26.84 12.04
C SER A 310 2.17 -26.65 11.38
N PRO A 311 2.11 -26.17 10.13
CA PRO A 311 0.83 -26.01 9.40
C PRO A 311 0.02 -27.32 9.33
N SER A 312 0.66 -28.48 9.34
CA SER A 312 -0.02 -29.79 9.37
C SER A 312 -0.68 -30.10 10.71
N GLU A 313 -0.15 -29.62 11.83
CA GLU A 313 -0.75 -29.80 13.14
C GLU A 313 -1.98 -28.92 13.35
N ILE A 314 -1.97 -27.72 12.78
CA ILE A 314 -3.15 -26.84 12.79
C ILE A 314 -4.29 -27.44 11.96
N HIS A 315 -3.99 -28.08 10.84
CA HIS A 315 -4.99 -28.72 9.98
C HIS A 315 -5.49 -30.05 10.52
N ALA A 316 -4.64 -30.87 11.12
CA ALA A 316 -5.03 -32.21 11.59
C ALA A 316 -6.08 -32.16 12.69
N ASP A 317 -6.13 -31.11 13.47
CA ASP A 317 -6.96 -31.05 14.67
C ASP A 317 -8.29 -30.29 14.50
N VAL A 318 -8.41 -29.46 13.47
CA VAL A 318 -9.70 -28.90 13.04
C VAL A 318 -10.60 -29.99 12.42
N THR A 319 -10.00 -31.09 11.95
CA THR A 319 -10.68 -32.24 11.34
C THR A 319 -11.00 -33.37 12.31
N GLN A 320 -10.52 -33.36 13.56
CA GLN A 320 -10.91 -34.36 14.56
C GLN A 320 -12.31 -34.03 15.10
N PRO A 321 -13.27 -34.97 15.00
CA PRO A 321 -14.60 -34.78 15.59
C PRO A 321 -14.50 -34.84 17.12
N GLY A 322 -14.40 -33.69 17.76
CA GLY A 322 -14.84 -33.53 19.12
C GLY A 322 -16.36 -33.74 19.21
N PRO A 323 -16.99 -33.78 20.42
CA PRO A 323 -18.42 -34.02 20.58
C PRO A 323 -19.33 -33.01 19.87
N TYR A 324 -18.76 -32.05 19.13
CA TYR A 324 -19.44 -31.10 18.28
C TYR A 324 -19.12 -31.45 16.84
N GLN A 325 -20.01 -32.23 16.18
CA GLN A 325 -20.05 -32.35 14.74
C GLN A 325 -20.48 -30.99 14.16
N ALA A 326 -19.57 -30.04 14.09
CA ALA A 326 -19.65 -29.06 13.04
C ALA A 326 -19.38 -29.81 11.72
N ALA A 327 -20.29 -29.78 10.78
CA ALA A 327 -20.03 -30.26 9.44
C ALA A 327 -18.68 -29.65 9.02
N SER A 328 -17.72 -30.51 8.71
CA SER A 328 -16.43 -30.04 8.17
C SER A 328 -16.76 -29.13 7.00
N PRO A 329 -16.27 -27.88 6.96
CA PRO A 329 -16.47 -27.07 5.80
C PRO A 329 -15.83 -27.80 4.63
N THR A 330 -16.66 -28.41 3.78
CA THR A 330 -16.23 -29.08 2.55
C THR A 330 -15.71 -28.08 1.52
N GLY A 331 -15.68 -26.80 1.87
CA GLY A 331 -15.04 -25.73 1.13
C GLY A 331 -13.53 -25.85 1.20
N SER A 332 -12.90 -25.84 0.04
CA SER A 332 -11.47 -26.02 -0.14
C SER A 332 -10.68 -24.73 0.10
N ILE A 333 -10.85 -24.11 1.27
CA ILE A 333 -9.93 -23.04 1.67
C ILE A 333 -8.61 -23.71 2.09
N HIS A 334 -7.63 -23.58 1.24
CA HIS A 334 -6.27 -24.03 1.54
C HIS A 334 -5.46 -22.90 2.17
N SER A 335 -4.63 -23.23 3.16
CA SER A 335 -3.60 -22.33 3.65
C SER A 335 -2.62 -21.99 2.51
N TRP A 336 -2.07 -20.80 2.56
CA TRP A 336 -1.04 -20.35 1.62
C TRP A 336 0.13 -19.76 2.38
N ASN A 337 1.25 -19.54 1.71
CA ASN A 337 2.45 -18.98 2.33
C ASN A 337 2.36 -17.46 2.43
N GLY A 338 1.61 -16.96 3.41
CA GLY A 338 1.38 -15.52 3.61
C GLY A 338 0.21 -15.24 4.55
N SER A 339 -0.14 -13.98 4.68
CA SER A 339 -1.21 -13.50 5.52
C SER A 339 -2.35 -12.93 4.68
N GLY A 340 -3.59 -12.98 5.19
CA GLY A 340 -4.70 -12.39 4.47
C GLY A 340 -6.06 -12.83 4.96
N ILE A 341 -7.07 -12.48 4.18
CA ILE A 341 -8.47 -12.83 4.42
C ILE A 341 -9.08 -13.42 3.15
N LYS A 342 -9.78 -14.54 3.29
CA LYS A 342 -10.57 -15.19 2.24
C LYS A 342 -12.03 -15.26 2.61
N PHE A 343 -12.88 -15.21 1.61
CA PHE A 343 -14.32 -15.44 1.69
C PHE A 343 -14.66 -16.59 0.76
N GLU A 344 -15.38 -17.57 1.25
CA GLU A 344 -16.06 -18.58 0.43
C GLU A 344 -17.55 -18.28 0.48
N ASP A 345 -18.15 -18.02 -0.65
CA ASP A 345 -19.56 -17.62 -0.78
C ASP A 345 -20.45 -18.73 -1.34
N GLN A 346 -19.96 -19.97 -1.43
CA GLN A 346 -20.76 -21.11 -1.85
C GLN A 346 -21.84 -21.41 -0.83
N LEU A 347 -23.10 -21.44 -1.25
CA LEU A 347 -24.26 -21.71 -0.41
C LEU A 347 -24.06 -22.97 0.47
N ASN A 348 -24.30 -22.86 1.77
CA ASN A 348 -24.09 -23.86 2.82
C ASN A 348 -22.62 -24.23 3.08
N SER A 349 -21.69 -23.44 2.58
CA SER A 349 -20.24 -23.58 2.82
C SER A 349 -19.58 -22.23 3.06
N GLU A 350 -20.39 -21.20 3.37
CA GLU A 350 -19.91 -19.84 3.56
C GLU A 350 -18.94 -19.76 4.72
N ILE A 351 -17.80 -19.14 4.49
CA ILE A 351 -16.78 -18.97 5.54
C ILE A 351 -15.99 -17.67 5.32
N VAL A 352 -15.65 -17.02 6.41
CA VAL A 352 -14.61 -16.00 6.45
C VAL A 352 -13.39 -16.60 7.13
N TYR A 353 -12.28 -16.66 6.41
CA TYR A 353 -11.04 -17.23 6.88
C TYR A 353 -9.96 -16.14 6.98
N LEU A 354 -9.43 -15.93 8.21
CA LEU A 354 -8.33 -15.00 8.47
C LEU A 354 -7.09 -15.80 8.83
N GLN A 355 -6.02 -15.59 8.10
CA GLN A 355 -4.72 -16.22 8.35
C GLN A 355 -3.64 -15.16 8.57
N ALA A 356 -2.83 -15.36 9.61
CA ALA A 356 -1.54 -14.69 9.79
C ALA A 356 -0.43 -15.73 9.69
N GLN A 357 0.58 -15.48 8.87
CA GLN A 357 1.70 -16.41 8.67
C GLN A 357 2.54 -16.56 9.93
N ARG A 358 2.64 -15.53 10.75
CA ARG A 358 3.38 -15.54 12.00
C ARG A 358 2.55 -14.96 13.14
N ASP A 359 2.39 -13.66 13.20
CA ASP A 359 1.78 -12.96 14.33
C ASP A 359 0.52 -12.21 13.88
N LEU A 360 -0.53 -12.29 14.70
CA LEU A 360 -1.75 -11.50 14.53
C LEU A 360 -1.93 -10.56 15.72
N ASN A 361 -1.80 -9.25 15.47
CA ASN A 361 -2.01 -8.21 16.47
C ASN A 361 -3.32 -7.45 16.19
N ILE A 362 -4.24 -7.51 17.13
CA ILE A 362 -5.51 -6.78 17.06
C ILE A 362 -5.54 -5.72 18.16
N ARG A 363 -5.61 -4.45 17.77
CA ARG A 363 -5.73 -3.32 18.70
C ARG A 363 -7.07 -2.61 18.52
N VAL A 364 -7.84 -2.51 19.58
CA VAL A 364 -9.13 -1.82 19.62
C VAL A 364 -9.07 -0.74 20.70
N ASN A 365 -9.21 0.52 20.32
CA ASN A 365 -9.06 1.63 21.25
C ASN A 365 -10.27 1.86 22.16
N ASN A 366 -11.43 1.29 21.84
CA ASN A 366 -12.64 1.49 22.63
C ASN A 366 -13.31 0.15 22.95
N CYS A 367 -14.09 -0.42 22.06
CA CYS A 367 -14.98 -1.53 22.36
C CYS A 367 -14.80 -2.68 21.38
N TRP A 368 -14.53 -3.89 21.87
CA TRP A 368 -14.59 -5.11 21.07
C TRP A 368 -15.79 -5.94 21.49
N ARG A 369 -16.63 -6.32 20.53
CA ARG A 369 -17.80 -7.17 20.74
C ARG A 369 -17.75 -8.36 19.78
N THR A 370 -17.94 -9.57 20.32
CA THR A 370 -18.08 -10.79 19.53
C THR A 370 -19.43 -11.44 19.86
N ILE A 371 -20.21 -11.76 18.83
CA ILE A 371 -21.47 -12.49 18.96
C ILE A 371 -21.35 -13.75 18.09
N VAL A 372 -21.54 -14.92 18.70
CA VAL A 372 -21.47 -16.20 18.02
C VAL A 372 -22.83 -16.90 18.19
N GLY A 373 -23.50 -17.16 17.08
CA GLY A 373 -24.86 -17.74 17.09
C GLY A 373 -24.90 -19.20 17.55
N ASN A 374 -23.84 -19.96 17.34
CA ASN A 374 -23.79 -21.38 17.69
C ASN A 374 -22.54 -21.70 18.52
N ASN A 375 -21.44 -22.13 17.95
CA ASN A 375 -20.27 -22.63 18.66
C ASN A 375 -19.07 -21.70 18.53
N ARG A 376 -18.31 -21.57 19.62
CA ARG A 376 -16.99 -20.95 19.63
C ARG A 376 -15.96 -21.94 20.15
N ALA A 377 -14.89 -22.17 19.40
CA ALA A 377 -13.70 -22.91 19.84
C ALA A 377 -12.50 -21.98 19.89
N CYS A 378 -11.64 -22.15 20.90
CA CYS A 378 -10.36 -21.48 20.99
C CYS A 378 -9.31 -22.52 21.39
N ARG A 379 -8.20 -22.57 20.66
CA ARG A 379 -7.06 -23.43 20.99
C ARG A 379 -5.79 -22.58 21.02
N VAL A 380 -5.06 -22.66 22.11
CA VAL A 380 -3.79 -21.98 22.32
C VAL A 380 -2.71 -23.03 22.55
N GLY A 381 -1.62 -22.97 21.79
CA GLY A 381 -0.56 -24.00 21.81
C GLY A 381 0.30 -23.95 23.07
N THR A 382 0.53 -22.77 23.62
CA THR A 382 1.37 -22.59 24.82
C THR A 382 0.69 -21.80 25.91
N ASP A 383 0.64 -20.47 25.80
CA ASP A 383 0.18 -19.58 26.86
C ASP A 383 -1.02 -18.75 26.44
N ASP A 384 -2.02 -18.67 27.32
CA ASP A 384 -3.15 -17.75 27.19
C ASP A 384 -3.17 -16.81 28.42
N GLN A 385 -3.10 -15.49 28.17
CA GLN A 385 -3.08 -14.46 29.19
C GLN A 385 -4.26 -13.51 29.02
N LEU A 386 -5.04 -13.35 30.09
CA LEU A 386 -6.14 -12.39 30.16
C LEU A 386 -5.90 -11.41 31.32
N GLU A 387 -5.70 -10.13 31.02
CA GLU A 387 -5.62 -9.05 31.99
C GLU A 387 -6.86 -8.16 31.87
N LEU A 388 -7.60 -8.00 32.94
CA LEU A 388 -8.78 -7.16 33.03
C LEU A 388 -8.63 -6.19 34.19
N ARG A 389 -8.73 -4.89 33.95
CA ARG A 389 -8.55 -3.87 35.00
C ARG A 389 -9.78 -3.66 35.89
N ASN A 390 -10.95 -4.13 35.49
CA ASN A 390 -12.18 -3.87 36.22
C ASN A 390 -12.98 -5.16 36.44
N ARG A 391 -13.81 -5.58 35.52
CA ARG A 391 -14.80 -6.64 35.79
C ARG A 391 -14.76 -7.73 34.71
N HIS A 392 -14.91 -8.97 35.16
CA HIS A 392 -15.11 -10.12 34.29
C HIS A 392 -16.38 -10.86 34.71
N ASP A 393 -17.39 -10.87 33.86
CA ASP A 393 -18.62 -11.61 34.06
C ASP A 393 -18.67 -12.83 33.16
N THR A 394 -18.96 -13.99 33.74
CA THR A 394 -19.22 -15.20 32.97
C THR A 394 -20.58 -15.78 33.37
N ASN A 395 -21.47 -15.93 32.41
CA ASN A 395 -22.80 -16.52 32.62
C ASN A 395 -22.97 -17.76 31.73
N ILE A 396 -23.03 -18.93 32.32
CA ILE A 396 -23.15 -20.22 31.63
C ILE A 396 -24.48 -20.86 32.04
N ARG A 397 -25.39 -21.02 31.07
CA ARG A 397 -26.70 -21.67 31.34
C ARG A 397 -26.65 -23.20 31.34
N GLY A 398 -25.60 -23.77 30.77
CA GLY A 398 -25.33 -25.20 30.71
C GLY A 398 -24.27 -25.63 31.72
N ASN A 399 -23.48 -26.61 31.34
CA ASN A 399 -22.38 -27.13 32.16
C ASN A 399 -21.09 -26.34 31.89
N GLN A 400 -20.29 -26.22 32.95
CA GLN A 400 -18.91 -25.77 32.86
C GLN A 400 -17.99 -26.90 33.33
N GLU A 401 -17.02 -27.26 32.53
CA GLU A 401 -15.96 -28.21 32.89
C GLU A 401 -14.61 -27.51 32.78
N VAL A 402 -13.79 -27.65 33.81
CA VAL A 402 -12.41 -27.15 33.83
C VAL A 402 -11.50 -28.30 34.21
N LYS A 403 -10.60 -28.71 33.32
CA LYS A 403 -9.58 -29.72 33.56
C LYS A 403 -8.20 -29.06 33.54
N VAL A 404 -7.44 -29.27 34.60
CA VAL A 404 -6.07 -28.76 34.76
C VAL A 404 -5.16 -29.94 35.09
N ASP A 405 -4.29 -30.31 34.18
CA ASP A 405 -3.34 -31.41 34.38
C ASP A 405 -2.13 -30.99 35.25
N GLY A 406 -1.91 -29.71 35.42
CA GLY A 406 -0.86 -29.12 36.25
C GLY A 406 -1.41 -28.49 37.53
N ASN A 407 -0.88 -27.36 37.90
CA ASN A 407 -1.26 -26.61 39.09
C ASN A 407 -2.30 -25.55 38.80
N GLN A 408 -3.32 -25.45 39.62
CA GLN A 408 -4.26 -24.33 39.66
C GLN A 408 -4.01 -23.47 40.90
N LYS A 409 -3.76 -22.16 40.72
CA LYS A 409 -3.62 -21.19 41.80
C LYS A 409 -4.68 -20.11 41.65
N LEU A 410 -5.44 -19.89 42.72
CA LEU A 410 -6.40 -18.78 42.81
C LEU A 410 -5.98 -17.89 43.99
N THR A 411 -5.78 -16.59 43.70
CA THR A 411 -5.49 -15.57 44.72
C THR A 411 -6.61 -14.53 44.68
N VAL A 412 -7.28 -14.30 45.78
CA VAL A 412 -8.36 -13.30 45.92
C VAL A 412 -7.98 -12.40 47.08
N PHE A 413 -7.84 -11.10 46.86
CA PHE A 413 -7.39 -10.15 47.88
C PHE A 413 -8.51 -9.63 48.79
N GLU A 414 -9.75 -9.67 48.32
CA GLU A 414 -10.90 -9.19 49.13
C GLU A 414 -11.82 -10.35 49.52
N GLU A 415 -12.81 -10.68 48.74
CA GLU A 415 -13.83 -11.67 49.08
C GLU A 415 -13.98 -12.73 47.99
N ARG A 416 -14.12 -13.98 48.40
CA ARG A 416 -14.59 -15.09 47.56
C ARG A 416 -15.86 -15.66 48.14
N ALA A 417 -16.98 -15.47 47.43
CA ALA A 417 -18.26 -16.11 47.79
C ALA A 417 -18.59 -17.20 46.76
N GLU A 418 -19.03 -18.35 47.27
CA GLU A 418 -19.48 -19.48 46.44
C GLU A 418 -20.85 -19.96 46.91
N TYR A 419 -21.81 -20.04 46.02
CA TYR A 419 -23.13 -20.53 46.28
C TYR A 419 -23.46 -21.72 45.39
N VAL A 420 -23.75 -22.89 45.98
CA VAL A 420 -24.11 -24.12 45.27
C VAL A 420 -25.49 -24.56 45.73
N GLN A 421 -26.46 -24.53 44.84
CA GLN A 421 -27.86 -24.82 45.20
C GLN A 421 -28.14 -26.27 45.55
N LYS A 422 -27.42 -27.22 44.95
CA LYS A 422 -27.65 -28.66 45.17
C LYS A 422 -26.51 -29.28 45.96
N THR A 423 -25.45 -29.67 45.36
CA THR A 423 -24.34 -30.41 45.96
C THR A 423 -23.01 -29.86 45.54
N ALA A 424 -22.12 -29.60 46.46
CA ALA A 424 -20.70 -29.38 46.21
C ALA A 424 -19.92 -30.57 46.79
N SER A 425 -18.99 -31.11 46.02
CA SER A 425 -18.07 -32.15 46.50
C SER A 425 -16.62 -31.72 46.18
N LEU A 426 -15.72 -32.01 47.11
CA LEU A 426 -14.30 -31.84 46.95
C LEU A 426 -13.63 -33.18 47.25
N GLU A 427 -13.00 -33.77 46.24
CA GLU A 427 -12.22 -34.99 46.36
C GLU A 427 -10.74 -34.67 46.17
N ILE A 428 -9.89 -35.10 47.10
CA ILE A 428 -8.45 -34.84 47.04
C ILE A 428 -7.74 -36.19 47.14
N GLY A 429 -6.95 -36.52 46.14
CA GLY A 429 -6.24 -37.78 46.03
C GLY A 429 -5.14 -37.95 47.11
N ALA A 430 -3.90 -38.14 46.67
CA ALA A 430 -2.82 -38.47 47.59
C ALA A 430 -2.28 -37.32 48.46
N GLY A 431 -2.69 -36.07 48.19
CA GLY A 431 -2.31 -34.89 48.98
C GLY A 431 -3.20 -34.65 50.16
N GLY A 432 -3.01 -33.56 50.87
CA GLY A 432 -3.83 -33.11 51.97
C GLY A 432 -4.70 -31.91 51.63
N PHE A 433 -5.79 -31.71 52.34
CA PHE A 433 -6.57 -30.47 52.34
C PHE A 433 -6.21 -29.63 53.54
N HIS A 434 -5.68 -28.45 53.32
CA HIS A 434 -5.28 -27.53 54.38
C HIS A 434 -6.09 -26.24 54.30
N VAL A 435 -6.71 -25.88 55.42
CA VAL A 435 -7.41 -24.60 55.58
C VAL A 435 -6.77 -23.84 56.72
N SER A 436 -6.32 -22.63 56.48
CA SER A 436 -5.73 -21.77 57.51
C SER A 436 -6.36 -20.38 57.42
N THR A 437 -6.65 -19.77 58.56
CA THR A 437 -7.20 -18.43 58.67
C THR A 437 -6.70 -17.80 59.99
N ASP A 438 -6.52 -16.49 59.97
CA ASP A 438 -6.11 -15.74 61.17
C ASP A 438 -7.27 -15.43 62.11
N THR A 439 -8.51 -15.70 61.71
CA THR A 439 -9.70 -15.39 62.51
C THR A 439 -10.47 -16.65 62.92
N ALA A 440 -11.37 -17.12 62.12
CA ALA A 440 -12.23 -18.28 62.46
C ALA A 440 -12.61 -19.10 61.23
N ILE A 441 -12.76 -20.39 61.39
CA ILE A 441 -13.40 -21.27 60.40
C ILE A 441 -14.79 -21.65 61.05
N GLN A 442 -15.86 -21.25 60.35
CA GLN A 442 -17.22 -21.59 60.72
C GLN A 442 -17.78 -22.67 59.81
N ILE A 443 -18.23 -23.79 60.39
CA ILE A 443 -18.90 -24.87 59.66
C ILE A 443 -20.26 -25.05 60.27
N GLN A 444 -21.33 -24.78 59.51
CA GLN A 444 -22.69 -24.88 60.00
C GLN A 444 -23.55 -25.75 59.09
N ALA A 445 -24.29 -26.69 59.66
CA ALA A 445 -25.23 -27.54 58.96
C ALA A 445 -26.55 -27.67 59.67
N LYS A 446 -27.68 -27.63 58.93
CA LYS A 446 -29.01 -27.81 59.54
C LYS A 446 -29.28 -29.24 60.02
N LYS A 447 -28.68 -30.27 59.40
CA LYS A 447 -28.95 -31.69 59.74
C LYS A 447 -27.78 -32.38 60.47
N GLY A 448 -26.56 -32.16 60.05
CA GLY A 448 -25.40 -32.79 60.65
C GLY A 448 -24.10 -32.46 59.97
N ILE A 449 -23.01 -32.57 60.73
CA ILE A 449 -21.63 -32.48 60.24
C ILE A 449 -21.02 -33.85 60.55
N PHE A 450 -20.59 -34.57 59.52
CA PHE A 450 -19.94 -35.87 59.66
C PHE A 450 -18.46 -35.71 59.37
N ILE A 451 -17.60 -36.10 60.29
CA ILE A 451 -16.15 -36.08 60.16
C ILE A 451 -15.66 -37.48 60.41
N GLU A 452 -15.11 -38.15 59.44
CA GLU A 452 -14.60 -39.52 59.56
C GLU A 452 -13.14 -39.55 59.11
N ALA A 453 -12.30 -40.25 59.78
CA ALA A 453 -10.93 -40.54 59.45
C ALA A 453 -10.56 -41.97 59.80
N LYS A 454 -9.79 -42.64 58.91
CA LYS A 454 -9.37 -44.03 59.15
C LYS A 454 -8.50 -44.19 60.40
N ASN A 455 -7.63 -43.22 60.63
CA ASN A 455 -6.60 -43.36 61.67
C ASN A 455 -6.76 -42.40 62.86
N ARG A 456 -7.03 -41.08 62.56
CA ARG A 456 -7.03 -40.09 63.67
C ARG A 456 -7.86 -38.85 63.28
N ILE A 457 -8.61 -38.35 64.25
CA ILE A 457 -9.21 -37.03 64.28
C ILE A 457 -8.64 -36.28 65.47
N GLU A 458 -8.07 -35.11 65.26
CA GLU A 458 -7.58 -34.24 66.33
C GLU A 458 -8.22 -32.86 66.23
N LEU A 459 -8.84 -32.43 67.35
CA LEU A 459 -9.36 -31.08 67.50
C LEU A 459 -8.63 -30.46 68.69
N GLY A 460 -7.91 -29.37 68.47
CA GLY A 460 -7.05 -28.84 69.51
C GLY A 460 -7.00 -27.31 69.51
N VAL A 461 -6.82 -26.75 70.69
CA VAL A 461 -6.41 -25.38 70.96
C VAL A 461 -5.15 -25.39 71.77
N LYS A 462 -4.39 -24.27 71.82
CA LYS A 462 -3.17 -24.22 72.64
C LYS A 462 -3.38 -24.71 74.02
N GLY A 463 -2.73 -25.84 74.41
CA GLY A 463 -2.82 -26.46 75.74
C GLY A 463 -3.96 -27.42 75.95
N SER A 464 -4.91 -27.58 75.00
CA SER A 464 -6.03 -28.55 75.13
C SER A 464 -6.30 -29.20 73.80
N LYS A 465 -6.65 -30.51 73.81
CA LYS A 465 -7.05 -31.25 72.61
C LYS A 465 -8.07 -32.34 72.86
N ILE A 466 -8.86 -32.62 71.84
CA ILE A 466 -9.67 -33.81 71.73
C ILE A 466 -9.07 -34.69 70.68
N GLU A 467 -8.68 -35.92 70.98
CA GLU A 467 -8.07 -36.85 70.04
C GLU A 467 -8.92 -38.11 69.97
N MET A 468 -9.28 -38.55 68.79
CA MET A 468 -10.04 -39.77 68.54
C MET A 468 -9.15 -40.73 67.76
N LEU A 469 -8.89 -41.90 68.35
CA LEU A 469 -8.17 -43.00 67.73
C LEU A 469 -9.10 -44.20 67.59
N PRO A 470 -8.82 -45.20 66.79
CA PRO A 470 -9.65 -46.41 66.75
C PRO A 470 -9.79 -47.01 68.09
N GLY A 471 -11.06 -47.12 68.61
CA GLY A 471 -11.39 -47.66 69.92
C GLY A 471 -11.11 -46.77 71.14
N GLN A 472 -10.64 -45.53 70.94
CA GLN A 472 -10.32 -44.63 72.03
C GLN A 472 -10.65 -43.19 71.79
N ILE A 473 -11.28 -42.51 72.73
CA ILE A 473 -11.42 -41.04 72.71
C ILE A 473 -10.64 -40.51 73.94
N THR A 474 -9.69 -39.60 73.64
CA THR A 474 -8.88 -38.94 74.65
C THR A 474 -9.20 -37.48 74.71
N ILE A 475 -9.58 -36.94 75.83
CA ILE A 475 -9.76 -35.51 76.07
C ILE A 475 -8.66 -35.08 77.05
N LYS A 476 -7.75 -34.20 76.58
CA LYS A 476 -6.66 -33.58 77.37
C LYS A 476 -6.88 -32.10 77.48
N SER A 477 -6.76 -31.56 78.69
CA SER A 477 -6.79 -30.13 78.99
C SER A 477 -5.69 -29.80 79.99
N GLY A 478 -5.06 -28.64 79.80
CA GLY A 478 -4.06 -28.11 80.73
C GLY A 478 -4.66 -27.74 82.11
N ASP A 479 -5.98 -27.50 82.21
CA ASP A 479 -6.67 -27.12 83.43
C ASP A 479 -7.76 -28.12 83.77
N LYS A 480 -9.01 -27.80 83.49
CA LYS A 480 -10.17 -28.62 83.83
C LYS A 480 -10.95 -29.03 82.60
N VAL A 481 -11.42 -30.29 82.59
CA VAL A 481 -12.39 -30.78 81.61
C VAL A 481 -13.78 -30.69 82.20
N PHE A 482 -14.65 -29.84 81.67
CA PHE A 482 -16.03 -29.75 82.04
C PHE A 482 -16.88 -30.57 81.08
N LEU A 483 -17.43 -31.69 81.55
CA LEU A 483 -18.47 -32.45 80.86
C LEU A 483 -19.80 -32.01 81.43
N GLN A 484 -20.51 -31.10 80.69
CA GLN A 484 -21.82 -30.65 81.13
C GLN A 484 -22.90 -31.58 80.55
N PRO A 485 -23.63 -32.34 81.37
CA PRO A 485 -24.75 -33.11 80.86
C PRO A 485 -25.87 -32.14 80.44
N SER A 486 -26.53 -32.42 79.33
CA SER A 486 -27.73 -31.65 78.93
C SER A 486 -28.75 -31.73 80.08
N PRO A 487 -29.36 -30.59 80.47
CA PRO A 487 -30.44 -30.62 81.39
C PRO A 487 -31.64 -31.31 80.75
N GLY A 488 -31.92 -32.55 81.19
CA GLY A 488 -33.11 -33.31 80.80
C GLY A 488 -32.87 -34.59 80.00
N GLY A 489 -32.15 -35.56 80.55
CA GLY A 489 -32.09 -36.92 80.02
C GLY A 489 -31.68 -37.87 81.07
N HIS A 490 -32.62 -38.66 81.58
CA HIS A 490 -32.33 -39.78 82.49
C HIS A 490 -31.33 -40.75 81.83
N PRO A 491 -30.33 -41.23 82.53
CA PRO A 491 -29.50 -42.33 82.09
C PRO A 491 -30.29 -43.62 82.02
N LYS A 492 -30.28 -44.28 80.94
CA LYS A 492 -30.43 -45.73 80.86
C LYS A 492 -29.08 -46.33 80.44
#